data_734717baa58018f9f72c3e599c1e1f4c
#
_entry.id   734717baa58018f9f72c3e599c1e1f4c
#
_cell.length_a   1.000
_cell.length_b   1.000
_cell.length_c   1.000
_cell.angle_alpha   90.00
_cell.angle_beta   90.00
_cell.angle_gamma   90.00
#
_symmetry.space_group_name_H-M   'P 1'
#
loop_
_entity.id
_entity.type
_entity.pdbx_description
1 polymer ?
#
loop_
_entity_poly.entity_id
_entity_poly.type
_entity_poly.pdbx_seq_one_letter_code
_entity_poly.pdbx_strand_id
1 'polypeptide(L)'
;MGSIFDKLLKFGPSVLVVKAIIAAIAADFALVAAILVRRAYRTRYFHKRDERVFWMRQNWDDLISGKIPYETWRTKPFDRAIVEEIVLDAFEAAGPQESARLLAFLRQSGLIEKRVFEARNMRGWRRRRALVALGRTRAAEGVPALADGLRDKNQENRHAALRGLGRMGSPEAGTEILDWIAEVGLVVASLPVQNALINCCRERPQILIPYLQHSGGEVREVLARVMAEVATPSLESDLIGLSEDELPELRAAAARAMSSAQPYHAVDVLAELSKDKVWFVRLRAVVAMGKLHNELATPHILQGLCDSNRLVRMRAGEALVAQPGKMAPVFAQVAAMQDRYGLHAYLAALENAGARAKLEEGLAHEKSLKKIEREELQQVLQSGKLPDPKPAGDAEETVEPVAR
;
A
#
# COMPACT_ATOMS: atom_id res chain seq x y z
N MET A 1 -10.89 59.49 18.54
CA MET A 1 -10.30 59.32 17.18
C MET A 1 -10.32 60.58 16.33
N GLY A 2 -11.12 61.60 16.60
CA GLY A 2 -11.18 62.85 15.82
C GLY A 2 -9.97 63.78 15.90
N SER A 3 -9.24 63.78 17.00
CA SER A 3 -8.14 64.75 17.27
C SER A 3 -6.86 64.56 16.45
N ILE A 4 -6.58 63.32 15.93
CA ILE A 4 -5.38 63.05 15.14
C ILE A 4 -5.66 63.41 13.65
N PHE A 5 -6.86 63.16 13.17
CA PHE A 5 -7.27 63.52 11.78
C PHE A 5 -7.33 65.03 11.57
N ASP A 6 -7.84 65.83 12.55
CA ASP A 6 -7.92 67.29 12.44
C ASP A 6 -6.53 67.97 12.52
N LYS A 7 -5.55 67.34 13.17
CA LYS A 7 -4.16 67.82 13.15
C LYS A 7 -3.43 67.53 11.86
N LEU A 8 -3.83 66.45 11.16
CA LEU A 8 -3.30 66.07 9.86
C LEU A 8 -3.85 66.92 8.71
N LEU A 9 -5.09 67.41 8.79
CA LEU A 9 -5.72 68.27 7.80
C LEU A 9 -5.17 69.71 7.79
N LYS A 10 -4.48 70.20 8.85
CA LYS A 10 -3.81 71.51 8.90
C LYS A 10 -2.51 71.56 8.07
N PHE A 11 -1.98 70.49 7.66
CA PHE A 11 -0.85 70.43 6.71
C PHE A 11 -1.41 70.21 5.30
N GLY A 12 -1.08 71.09 4.38
CA GLY A 12 -1.52 70.99 2.97
C GLY A 12 -1.18 69.62 2.38
N PRO A 13 -1.94 69.10 1.40
CA PRO A 13 -1.84 67.73 0.87
C PRO A 13 -0.41 67.34 0.38
N SER A 14 0.38 68.31 -0.06
CA SER A 14 1.79 68.11 -0.48
C SER A 14 2.70 67.67 0.66
N VAL A 15 2.54 68.21 1.88
CA VAL A 15 3.36 67.82 3.05
C VAL A 15 2.99 66.41 3.54
N LEU A 16 1.73 66.00 3.46
CA LEU A 16 1.30 64.65 3.74
C LEU A 16 1.90 63.64 2.79
N VAL A 17 1.94 63.92 1.49
CA VAL A 17 2.57 63.07 0.49
C VAL A 17 4.06 62.93 0.72
N VAL A 18 4.80 64.01 1.01
CA VAL A 18 6.21 63.97 1.31
C VAL A 18 6.51 63.12 2.57
N LYS A 19 5.71 63.30 3.64
CA LYS A 19 5.85 62.45 4.85
C LYS A 19 5.58 60.98 4.57
N ALA A 20 4.57 60.67 3.74
CA ALA A 20 4.26 59.29 3.35
C ALA A 20 5.42 58.67 2.54
N ILE A 21 6.02 59.42 1.60
CA ILE A 21 7.19 58.97 0.83
C ILE A 21 8.36 58.68 1.76
N ILE A 22 8.69 59.62 2.67
CA ILE A 22 9.78 59.42 3.65
C ILE A 22 9.54 58.20 4.54
N ALA A 23 8.29 58.03 5.02
CA ALA A 23 7.92 56.86 5.81
C ALA A 23 8.05 55.54 5.02
N ALA A 24 7.64 55.52 3.75
CA ALA A 24 7.81 54.37 2.86
C ALA A 24 9.30 54.02 2.65
N ILE A 25 10.12 55.03 2.33
CA ILE A 25 11.57 54.85 2.17
C ILE A 25 12.21 54.32 3.46
N ALA A 26 11.83 54.89 4.61
CA ALA A 26 12.33 54.40 5.91
C ALA A 26 11.87 52.94 6.21
N ALA A 27 10.66 52.59 5.85
CA ALA A 27 10.15 51.21 5.97
C ALA A 27 10.91 50.24 5.06
N ASP A 28 11.22 50.62 3.82
CA ASP A 28 12.03 49.83 2.89
C ASP A 28 13.45 49.60 3.40
N PHE A 29 14.09 50.69 3.91
CA PHE A 29 15.43 50.54 4.56
C PHE A 29 15.38 49.63 5.77
N ALA A 30 14.35 49.74 6.64
CA ALA A 30 14.20 48.86 7.78
C ALA A 30 14.00 47.41 7.35
N LEU A 31 13.20 47.16 6.31
CA LEU A 31 12.99 45.83 5.76
C LEU A 31 14.30 45.25 5.20
N VAL A 32 15.05 45.99 4.40
CA VAL A 32 16.33 45.57 3.86
C VAL A 32 17.32 45.27 5.00
N ALA A 33 17.42 46.15 6.01
CA ALA A 33 18.27 45.93 7.18
C ALA A 33 17.85 44.62 7.93
N ALA A 34 16.56 44.41 8.15
CA ALA A 34 16.08 43.20 8.77
C ALA A 34 16.41 41.94 7.97
N ILE A 35 16.29 41.98 6.63
CA ILE A 35 16.70 40.89 5.74
C ILE A 35 18.19 40.61 5.84
N LEU A 36 19.04 41.64 5.83
CA LEU A 36 20.49 41.50 5.91
C LEU A 36 20.91 40.92 7.28
N VAL A 37 20.34 41.43 8.38
CA VAL A 37 20.59 40.90 9.73
C VAL A 37 20.18 39.45 9.81
N ARG A 38 18.97 39.12 9.34
CA ARG A 38 18.48 37.72 9.30
C ARG A 38 19.40 36.82 8.47
N ARG A 39 19.87 37.31 7.31
CA ARG A 39 20.79 36.57 6.45
C ARG A 39 22.14 36.33 7.16
N ALA A 40 22.73 37.37 7.75
CA ALA A 40 23.99 37.24 8.48
C ALA A 40 23.89 36.30 9.69
N TYR A 41 22.80 36.42 10.48
CA TYR A 41 22.50 35.51 11.57
C TYR A 41 22.37 34.06 11.09
N ARG A 42 21.62 33.85 10.04
CA ARG A 42 21.42 32.52 9.43
C ARG A 42 22.73 31.91 8.92
N THR A 43 23.55 32.70 8.23
CA THR A 43 24.86 32.25 7.74
C THR A 43 25.80 31.86 8.91
N ARG A 44 25.88 32.68 9.95
CA ARG A 44 26.67 32.36 11.16
C ARG A 44 26.14 31.12 11.89
N TYR A 45 24.82 30.97 11.98
CA TYR A 45 24.20 29.79 12.60
C TYR A 45 24.54 28.51 11.84
N PHE A 46 24.39 28.51 10.51
CA PHE A 46 24.73 27.33 9.70
C PHE A 46 26.20 27.00 9.74
N HIS A 47 27.08 27.98 9.63
CA HIS A 47 28.52 27.75 9.72
C HIS A 47 28.91 27.09 11.06
N LYS A 48 28.45 27.64 12.16
CA LYS A 48 28.67 27.03 13.49
C LYS A 48 28.06 25.63 13.60
N ARG A 49 26.90 25.40 12.97
CA ARG A 49 26.28 24.08 12.94
C ARG A 49 27.11 23.08 12.15
N ASP A 50 27.59 23.47 10.97
CA ASP A 50 28.36 22.59 10.10
C ASP A 50 29.73 22.22 10.71
N GLU A 51 30.41 23.16 11.33
CA GLU A 51 31.63 22.89 12.12
C GLU A 51 31.33 21.86 13.25
N ARG A 52 30.20 22.02 13.93
CA ARG A 52 29.86 21.13 15.05
C ARG A 52 29.45 19.74 14.56
N VAL A 53 28.67 19.67 13.45
CA VAL A 53 28.34 18.42 12.78
C VAL A 53 29.60 17.68 12.33
N PHE A 54 30.57 18.41 11.71
CA PHE A 54 31.85 17.84 11.27
C PHE A 54 32.60 17.24 12.45
N TRP A 55 32.75 18.02 13.53
CA TRP A 55 33.42 17.54 14.75
C TRP A 55 32.76 16.29 15.32
N MET A 56 31.45 16.24 15.42
CA MET A 56 30.69 15.09 15.94
C MET A 56 30.85 13.86 15.05
N ARG A 57 30.88 14.05 13.73
CA ARG A 57 31.11 12.95 12.79
C ARG A 57 32.54 12.41 12.86
N GLN A 58 33.52 13.26 13.05
CA GLN A 58 34.92 12.81 13.26
C GLN A 58 35.09 12.00 14.55
N ASN A 59 34.34 12.32 15.58
CA ASN A 59 34.40 11.65 16.88
C ASN A 59 33.22 10.69 17.08
N TRP A 60 32.69 10.10 15.98
CA TRP A 60 31.49 9.28 15.98
C TRP A 60 31.56 8.10 16.94
N ASP A 61 32.63 7.30 16.85
CA ASP A 61 32.79 6.11 17.67
C ASP A 61 32.93 6.43 19.17
N ASP A 62 33.63 7.50 19.49
CA ASP A 62 33.77 7.96 20.89
C ASP A 62 32.47 8.55 21.44
N LEU A 63 31.67 9.17 20.56
CA LEU A 63 30.34 9.68 20.89
C LEU A 63 29.37 8.52 21.22
N ILE A 64 29.27 7.55 20.28
CA ILE A 64 28.32 6.44 20.41
C ILE A 64 28.75 5.43 21.47
N SER A 65 30.06 5.24 21.71
CA SER A 65 30.57 4.36 22.76
C SER A 65 30.44 4.97 24.17
N GLY A 66 30.04 6.24 24.28
CA GLY A 66 29.95 6.94 25.56
C GLY A 66 31.29 7.40 26.14
N LYS A 67 32.42 7.28 25.42
CA LYS A 67 33.71 7.86 25.84
C LYS A 67 33.62 9.38 25.97
N ILE A 68 32.82 10.02 25.12
CA ILE A 68 32.45 11.43 25.28
C ILE A 68 31.26 11.48 26.25
N PRO A 69 31.42 12.05 27.47
CA PRO A 69 30.36 12.10 28.46
C PRO A 69 29.10 12.79 27.93
N TYR A 70 27.93 12.22 28.17
CA TYR A 70 26.64 12.75 27.68
C TYR A 70 26.38 14.17 28.17
N GLU A 71 26.84 14.56 29.34
CA GLU A 71 26.69 15.88 29.94
C GLU A 71 27.30 16.99 29.09
N THR A 72 28.34 16.68 28.31
CA THR A 72 29.08 17.67 27.49
C THR A 72 28.22 18.29 26.40
N TRP A 73 27.25 17.54 25.89
CA TRP A 73 26.35 17.95 24.82
C TRP A 73 24.85 17.88 25.18
N ARG A 74 24.43 16.98 26.08
CA ARG A 74 23.03 16.77 26.44
C ARG A 74 22.38 18.01 27.06
N THR A 75 23.10 18.75 27.88
CA THR A 75 22.66 19.98 28.54
C THR A 75 22.53 21.17 27.60
N LYS A 76 23.25 21.15 26.49
CA LYS A 76 23.28 22.20 25.47
C LYS A 76 22.22 21.92 24.39
N PRO A 77 21.14 22.72 24.27
CA PRO A 77 20.05 22.44 23.32
C PRO A 77 20.52 22.36 21.85
N PHE A 78 21.52 23.17 21.50
CA PHE A 78 22.10 23.21 20.16
C PHE A 78 22.84 21.90 19.82
N ASP A 79 23.79 21.49 20.68
CA ASP A 79 24.57 20.27 20.48
C ASP A 79 23.69 19.03 20.52
N ARG A 80 22.74 18.96 21.46
CA ARG A 80 21.76 17.87 21.56
C ARG A 80 20.93 17.71 20.29
N ALA A 81 20.49 18.82 19.69
CA ALA A 81 19.70 18.76 18.46
C ALA A 81 20.52 18.20 17.29
N ILE A 82 21.83 18.54 17.24
CA ILE A 82 22.75 18.03 16.20
C ILE A 82 23.03 16.54 16.43
N VAL A 83 23.36 16.11 17.65
CA VAL A 83 23.59 14.68 17.95
C VAL A 83 22.38 13.85 17.58
N GLU A 84 21.19 14.28 18.02
CA GLU A 84 19.95 13.57 17.70
C GLU A 84 19.72 13.47 16.20
N GLU A 85 19.92 14.55 15.44
CA GLU A 85 19.76 14.56 13.98
C GLU A 85 20.73 13.60 13.31
N ILE A 86 22.02 13.63 13.65
CA ILE A 86 23.06 12.76 13.07
C ILE A 86 22.74 11.28 13.39
N VAL A 87 22.34 10.99 14.63
CA VAL A 87 22.01 9.62 15.04
C VAL A 87 20.76 9.12 14.31
N LEU A 88 19.71 9.95 14.19
CA LEU A 88 18.52 9.61 13.46
C LEU A 88 18.79 9.40 11.96
N ASP A 89 19.67 10.17 11.36
CA ASP A 89 20.09 10.00 9.96
C ASP A 89 20.87 8.69 9.79
N ALA A 90 21.78 8.38 10.74
CA ALA A 90 22.50 7.12 10.72
C ALA A 90 21.58 5.90 10.83
N PHE A 91 20.48 5.99 11.59
CA PHE A 91 19.48 4.93 11.71
C PHE A 91 18.86 4.52 10.38
N GLU A 92 18.68 5.45 9.44
CA GLU A 92 18.06 5.17 8.14
C GLU A 92 18.90 4.26 7.24
N ALA A 93 20.24 4.32 7.42
CA ALA A 93 21.20 3.52 6.66
C ALA A 93 21.77 2.32 7.45
N ALA A 94 21.45 2.22 8.75
CA ALA A 94 22.06 1.24 9.64
C ALA A 94 21.53 -0.19 9.44
N GLY A 95 22.42 -1.16 9.41
CA GLY A 95 22.08 -2.58 9.53
C GLY A 95 21.62 -2.94 10.96
N PRO A 96 21.18 -4.19 11.18
CA PRO A 96 20.60 -4.62 12.47
C PRO A 96 21.50 -4.38 13.68
N GLN A 97 22.80 -4.70 13.57
CA GLN A 97 23.76 -4.55 14.66
C GLN A 97 24.01 -3.09 15.02
N GLU A 98 24.19 -2.23 14.00
CA GLU A 98 24.41 -0.80 14.22
C GLU A 98 23.13 -0.13 14.75
N SER A 99 21.97 -0.52 14.26
CA SER A 99 20.69 -0.04 14.80
C SER A 99 20.54 -0.36 16.28
N ALA A 100 20.93 -1.56 16.72
CA ALA A 100 20.90 -1.93 18.14
C ALA A 100 21.86 -1.06 18.97
N ARG A 101 23.08 -0.79 18.46
CA ARG A 101 24.07 0.10 19.09
C ARG A 101 23.56 1.54 19.22
N LEU A 102 22.99 2.08 18.15
CA LEU A 102 22.40 3.43 18.15
C LEU A 102 21.21 3.54 19.09
N LEU A 103 20.37 2.52 19.17
CA LEU A 103 19.24 2.46 20.08
C LEU A 103 19.71 2.44 21.54
N ALA A 104 20.73 1.65 21.86
CA ALA A 104 21.33 1.63 23.18
C ALA A 104 21.88 3.02 23.58
N PHE A 105 22.57 3.70 22.66
CA PHE A 105 23.04 5.07 22.87
C PHE A 105 21.88 6.04 23.14
N LEU A 106 20.82 6.00 22.35
CA LEU A 106 19.65 6.88 22.51
C LEU A 106 18.94 6.65 23.87
N ARG A 107 18.91 5.40 24.35
CA ARG A 107 18.38 5.06 25.70
C ARG A 107 19.29 5.61 26.80
N GLN A 108 20.58 5.29 26.75
CA GLN A 108 21.54 5.72 27.77
C GLN A 108 21.68 7.25 27.85
N SER A 109 21.58 7.94 26.72
CA SER A 109 21.63 9.40 26.69
C SER A 109 20.35 10.09 27.18
N GLY A 110 19.25 9.36 27.40
CA GLY A 110 17.95 9.89 27.81
C GLY A 110 17.19 10.64 26.70
N LEU A 111 17.59 10.43 25.44
CA LEU A 111 16.93 11.11 24.31
C LEU A 111 15.55 10.49 23.99
N ILE A 112 15.39 9.18 24.19
CA ILE A 112 14.10 8.52 23.99
C ILE A 112 13.10 9.00 25.03
N GLU A 113 13.44 8.95 26.31
CA GLU A 113 12.59 9.39 27.43
C GLU A 113 12.16 10.84 27.24
N LYS A 114 13.10 11.69 26.81
CA LYS A 114 12.79 13.09 26.51
C LYS A 114 11.76 13.21 25.38
N ARG A 115 11.90 12.43 24.30
CA ARG A 115 10.95 12.48 23.18
C ARG A 115 9.59 11.90 23.55
N VAL A 116 9.54 10.85 24.36
CA VAL A 116 8.29 10.34 24.96
C VAL A 116 7.61 11.41 25.82
N PHE A 117 8.37 12.09 26.68
CA PHE A 117 7.84 13.19 27.49
C PHE A 117 7.29 14.34 26.62
N GLU A 118 8.05 14.78 25.60
CA GLU A 118 7.61 15.83 24.68
C GLU A 118 6.38 15.42 23.86
N ALA A 119 6.30 14.19 23.40
CA ALA A 119 5.15 13.67 22.67
C ALA A 119 3.86 13.64 23.50
N ARG A 120 3.97 13.39 24.81
CA ARG A 120 2.83 13.35 25.73
C ARG A 120 2.41 14.73 26.23
N ASN A 121 3.38 15.61 26.52
CA ASN A 121 3.12 16.85 27.27
C ASN A 121 3.14 18.12 26.40
N MET A 122 3.76 18.09 25.22
CA MET A 122 3.82 19.25 24.34
C MET A 122 2.66 19.30 23.34
N ARG A 123 2.50 20.44 22.66
CA ARG A 123 1.45 20.65 21.64
C ARG A 123 2.04 21.17 20.33
N GLY A 124 1.24 21.13 19.26
CA GLY A 124 1.61 21.66 17.95
C GLY A 124 2.89 21.07 17.39
N TRP A 125 3.76 21.91 16.83
CA TRP A 125 4.99 21.47 16.15
C TRP A 125 6.00 20.74 17.05
N ARG A 126 6.04 21.07 18.36
CA ARG A 126 6.94 20.37 19.31
C ARG A 126 6.50 18.93 19.50
N ARG A 127 5.20 18.68 19.66
CA ARG A 127 4.66 17.33 19.73
C ARG A 127 4.93 16.57 18.43
N ARG A 128 4.65 17.19 17.30
CA ARG A 128 4.92 16.57 15.97
C ARG A 128 6.37 16.17 15.83
N ARG A 129 7.33 17.05 16.17
CA ARG A 129 8.76 16.75 16.12
C ARG A 129 9.11 15.54 16.99
N ALA A 130 8.55 15.44 18.17
CA ALA A 130 8.78 14.32 19.07
C ALA A 130 8.21 13.00 18.49
N LEU A 131 6.99 13.02 17.95
CA LEU A 131 6.38 11.85 17.28
C LEU A 131 7.20 11.38 16.09
N VAL A 132 7.68 12.30 15.25
CA VAL A 132 8.55 11.97 14.11
C VAL A 132 9.87 11.35 14.59
N ALA A 133 10.50 11.92 15.61
CA ALA A 133 11.75 11.39 16.17
C ALA A 133 11.55 9.97 16.71
N LEU A 134 10.49 9.73 17.53
CA LEU A 134 10.15 8.40 18.04
C LEU A 134 9.95 7.38 16.94
N GLY A 135 9.22 7.72 15.88
CA GLY A 135 9.01 6.82 14.74
C GLY A 135 10.31 6.49 13.99
N ARG A 136 11.30 7.40 13.96
CA ARG A 136 12.61 7.15 13.35
C ARG A 136 13.50 6.24 14.19
N THR A 137 13.40 6.30 15.51
CA THR A 137 14.20 5.46 16.42
C THR A 137 13.75 4.00 16.45
N ARG A 138 12.52 3.71 16.03
CA ARG A 138 11.88 2.38 16.14
C ARG A 138 11.94 1.82 17.57
N ALA A 139 12.03 2.67 18.58
CA ALA A 139 12.10 2.28 19.98
C ALA A 139 10.71 1.88 20.50
N ALA A 140 10.57 0.67 21.02
CA ALA A 140 9.29 0.15 21.51
C ALA A 140 8.66 1.04 22.60
N GLU A 141 9.48 1.73 23.40
CA GLU A 141 9.06 2.69 24.40
C GLU A 141 8.26 3.88 23.83
N GLY A 142 8.42 4.12 22.51
CA GLY A 142 7.69 5.16 21.79
C GLY A 142 6.27 4.78 21.39
N VAL A 143 5.92 3.46 21.35
CA VAL A 143 4.62 2.98 20.87
C VAL A 143 3.45 3.63 21.59
N PRO A 144 3.39 3.68 22.93
CA PRO A 144 2.25 4.29 23.63
C PRO A 144 2.09 5.79 23.34
N ALA A 145 3.20 6.53 23.21
CA ALA A 145 3.14 7.96 22.91
C ALA A 145 2.73 8.24 21.46
N LEU A 146 3.08 7.34 20.53
CA LEU A 146 2.62 7.37 19.15
C LEU A 146 1.14 7.01 19.04
N ALA A 147 0.67 6.01 19.80
CA ALA A 147 -0.74 5.62 19.86
C ALA A 147 -1.61 6.79 20.39
N ASP A 148 -1.18 7.48 21.44
CA ASP A 148 -1.80 8.73 21.91
C ASP A 148 -1.82 9.80 20.81
N GLY A 149 -0.80 9.84 19.98
CA GLY A 149 -0.68 10.76 18.85
C GLY A 149 -1.70 10.53 17.73
N LEU A 150 -2.19 9.29 17.55
CA LEU A 150 -3.27 8.98 16.60
C LEU A 150 -4.59 9.67 16.96
N ARG A 151 -4.82 9.92 18.25
CA ARG A 151 -6.02 10.57 18.78
C ARG A 151 -5.88 12.10 18.92
N ASP A 152 -4.78 12.69 18.41
CA ASP A 152 -4.56 14.14 18.46
C ASP A 152 -5.60 14.91 17.62
N LYS A 153 -6.02 16.08 18.11
CA LYS A 153 -6.91 16.97 17.35
C LYS A 153 -6.28 17.50 16.07
N ASN A 154 -4.96 17.67 16.04
CA ASN A 154 -4.21 18.16 14.90
C ASN A 154 -3.92 17.02 13.92
N GLN A 155 -4.38 17.17 12.69
CA GLN A 155 -4.20 16.17 11.62
C GLN A 155 -2.73 15.85 11.34
N GLU A 156 -1.83 16.84 11.40
CA GLU A 156 -0.40 16.62 11.15
C GLU A 156 0.24 15.76 12.23
N ASN A 157 -0.23 15.89 13.50
CA ASN A 157 0.22 15.02 14.58
C ASN A 157 -0.29 13.59 14.39
N ARG A 158 -1.55 13.40 13.97
CA ARG A 158 -2.08 12.07 13.63
C ARG A 158 -1.29 11.41 12.51
N HIS A 159 -0.97 12.16 11.43
CA HIS A 159 -0.16 11.65 10.34
C HIS A 159 1.28 11.31 10.78
N ALA A 160 1.88 12.13 11.64
CA ALA A 160 3.20 11.85 12.19
C ALA A 160 3.21 10.59 13.06
N ALA A 161 2.20 10.41 13.89
CA ALA A 161 2.00 9.23 14.73
C ALA A 161 1.80 7.96 13.90
N LEU A 162 0.88 7.98 12.94
CA LEU A 162 0.61 6.86 12.03
C LEU A 162 1.87 6.44 11.25
N ARG A 163 2.59 7.41 10.70
CA ARG A 163 3.86 7.14 10.02
C ARG A 163 4.91 6.60 10.96
N GLY A 164 4.93 7.09 12.21
CA GLY A 164 5.83 6.61 13.24
C GLY A 164 5.58 5.14 13.58
N LEU A 165 4.34 4.76 13.86
CA LEU A 165 3.93 3.38 14.11
C LEU A 165 4.21 2.46 12.92
N GLY A 166 3.89 2.91 11.71
CA GLY A 166 4.21 2.15 10.48
C GLY A 166 5.70 1.93 10.25
N ARG A 167 6.57 2.86 10.71
CA ARG A 167 8.04 2.68 10.68
C ARG A 167 8.55 1.71 11.74
N MET A 168 7.86 1.57 12.86
CA MET A 168 8.19 0.58 13.88
C MET A 168 8.08 -0.83 13.33
N GLY A 169 7.06 -1.09 12.53
CA GLY A 169 6.86 -2.37 11.87
C GLY A 169 6.58 -3.52 12.85
N SER A 170 6.26 -3.22 14.11
CA SER A 170 5.97 -4.26 15.10
C SER A 170 4.47 -4.58 15.17
N PRO A 171 4.12 -5.85 15.53
CA PRO A 171 2.72 -6.23 15.72
C PRO A 171 1.97 -5.37 16.75
N GLU A 172 2.65 -4.94 17.82
CA GLU A 172 2.08 -4.06 18.86
C GLU A 172 1.70 -2.69 18.28
N ALA A 173 2.56 -2.12 17.41
CA ALA A 173 2.24 -0.89 16.69
C ALA A 173 1.08 -1.08 15.72
N GLY A 174 0.98 -2.26 15.11
CA GLY A 174 -0.14 -2.66 14.26
C GLY A 174 -1.45 -2.71 15.02
N THR A 175 -1.48 -3.32 16.20
CA THR A 175 -2.66 -3.38 17.06
C THR A 175 -3.15 -1.99 17.45
N GLU A 176 -2.26 -1.07 17.81
CA GLU A 176 -2.65 0.32 18.13
C GLU A 176 -3.29 1.06 16.94
N ILE A 177 -2.83 0.81 15.72
CA ILE A 177 -3.45 1.36 14.51
C ILE A 177 -4.82 0.72 14.29
N LEU A 178 -4.94 -0.60 14.45
CA LEU A 178 -6.17 -1.36 14.27
C LEU A 178 -7.25 -0.93 15.28
N ASP A 179 -6.89 -0.81 16.55
CA ASP A 179 -7.79 -0.32 17.61
C ASP A 179 -8.29 1.09 17.29
N TRP A 180 -7.37 1.97 16.88
CA TRP A 180 -7.73 3.32 16.52
C TRP A 180 -8.70 3.40 15.34
N ILE A 181 -8.48 2.65 14.24
CA ILE A 181 -9.41 2.67 13.10
C ILE A 181 -10.73 1.96 13.40
N ALA A 182 -10.72 0.97 14.29
CA ALA A 182 -11.95 0.31 14.76
C ALA A 182 -12.81 1.27 15.60
N GLU A 183 -12.16 2.14 16.41
CA GLU A 183 -12.84 3.12 17.26
C GLU A 183 -13.42 4.31 16.48
N VAL A 184 -12.64 4.90 15.57
CA VAL A 184 -13.00 6.19 14.95
C VAL A 184 -13.23 6.12 13.43
N GLY A 185 -13.04 4.98 12.81
CA GLY A 185 -13.07 4.81 11.37
C GLY A 185 -11.85 5.41 10.66
N LEU A 186 -11.96 5.58 9.34
CA LEU A 186 -10.88 6.16 8.53
C LEU A 186 -10.95 7.69 8.54
N VAL A 187 -10.39 8.32 9.56
CA VAL A 187 -10.28 9.79 9.67
C VAL A 187 -9.04 10.38 8.98
N VAL A 188 -8.25 9.54 8.34
CA VAL A 188 -7.11 9.87 7.47
C VAL A 188 -7.24 9.11 6.16
N ALA A 189 -6.48 9.52 5.13
CA ALA A 189 -6.50 8.82 3.85
C ALA A 189 -6.14 7.32 4.02
N SER A 190 -6.83 6.44 3.29
CA SER A 190 -6.69 4.99 3.41
C SER A 190 -5.28 4.46 3.09
N LEU A 191 -4.59 5.05 2.10
CA LEU A 191 -3.27 4.58 1.65
C LEU A 191 -2.18 4.67 2.73
N PRO A 192 -2.01 5.77 3.50
CA PRO A 192 -1.10 5.80 4.65
C PRO A 192 -1.40 4.75 5.72
N VAL A 193 -2.69 4.48 6.00
CA VAL A 193 -3.11 3.43 6.95
C VAL A 193 -2.72 2.06 6.43
N GLN A 194 -3.04 1.79 5.17
CA GLN A 194 -2.69 0.54 4.49
C GLN A 194 -1.18 0.27 4.56
N ASN A 195 -0.34 1.24 4.17
CA ASN A 195 1.12 1.09 4.19
C ASN A 195 1.66 0.87 5.62
N ALA A 196 1.12 1.56 6.62
CA ALA A 196 1.52 1.37 8.01
C ALA A 196 1.17 -0.03 8.50
N LEU A 197 -0.04 -0.51 8.23
CA LEU A 197 -0.50 -1.84 8.63
C LEU A 197 0.25 -2.96 7.89
N ILE A 198 0.56 -2.83 6.59
CA ILE A 198 1.37 -3.80 5.85
C ILE A 198 2.72 -4.00 6.55
N ASN A 199 3.37 -2.90 6.96
CA ASN A 199 4.65 -3.01 7.65
C ASN A 199 4.53 -3.66 9.03
N CYS A 200 3.48 -3.33 9.79
CA CYS A 200 3.29 -3.83 11.15
C CYS A 200 2.77 -5.27 11.23
N CYS A 201 1.96 -5.69 10.25
CA CYS A 201 1.30 -7.00 10.27
C CYS A 201 2.07 -8.09 9.53
N ARG A 202 3.19 -7.77 8.88
CA ARG A 202 3.96 -8.72 8.06
C ARG A 202 4.44 -9.93 8.85
N GLU A 203 4.87 -9.74 10.10
CA GLU A 203 5.36 -10.83 10.93
C GLU A 203 4.23 -11.65 11.58
N ARG A 204 3.09 -11.01 11.85
CA ARG A 204 1.91 -11.61 12.49
C ARG A 204 0.62 -11.18 11.80
N PRO A 205 0.35 -11.65 10.59
CA PRO A 205 -0.84 -11.24 9.84
C PRO A 205 -2.16 -11.68 10.51
N GLN A 206 -2.13 -12.67 11.41
CA GLN A 206 -3.29 -13.15 12.18
C GLN A 206 -3.99 -12.03 12.97
N ILE A 207 -3.27 -11.01 13.40
CA ILE A 207 -3.86 -9.90 14.17
C ILE A 207 -4.93 -9.13 13.38
N LEU A 208 -4.93 -9.23 12.04
CA LEU A 208 -5.92 -8.58 11.19
C LEU A 208 -7.30 -9.25 11.22
N ILE A 209 -7.37 -10.56 11.52
CA ILE A 209 -8.58 -11.37 11.35
C ILE A 209 -9.74 -10.87 12.20
N PRO A 210 -9.59 -10.65 13.52
CA PRO A 210 -10.68 -10.15 14.35
C PRO A 210 -11.22 -8.80 13.87
N TYR A 211 -10.33 -7.90 13.47
CA TYR A 211 -10.73 -6.57 12.98
C TYR A 211 -11.41 -6.66 11.60
N LEU A 212 -10.95 -7.55 10.73
CA LEU A 212 -11.58 -7.79 9.43
C LEU A 212 -13.03 -8.31 9.59
N GLN A 213 -13.25 -9.21 10.53
CA GLN A 213 -14.57 -9.76 10.82
C GLN A 213 -15.54 -8.73 11.44
N HIS A 214 -15.06 -7.93 12.40
CA HIS A 214 -15.91 -7.00 13.15
C HIS A 214 -16.03 -5.60 12.53
N SER A 215 -15.18 -5.23 11.58
CA SER A 215 -15.28 -3.95 10.88
C SER A 215 -16.32 -3.99 9.78
N GLY A 216 -16.68 -2.80 9.27
CA GLY A 216 -17.60 -2.66 8.13
C GLY A 216 -17.11 -1.61 7.13
N GLY A 217 -17.79 -1.52 5.99
CA GLY A 217 -17.60 -0.47 5.00
C GLY A 217 -16.14 -0.33 4.53
N GLU A 218 -15.67 0.91 4.49
CA GLU A 218 -14.35 1.27 3.96
C GLU A 218 -13.19 0.69 4.81
N VAL A 219 -13.37 0.58 6.13
CA VAL A 219 -12.36 -0.01 7.03
C VAL A 219 -12.11 -1.45 6.64
N ARG A 220 -13.16 -2.27 6.49
CA ARG A 220 -13.05 -3.67 6.07
C ARG A 220 -12.34 -3.79 4.72
N GLU A 221 -12.63 -2.91 3.77
CA GLU A 221 -11.99 -2.95 2.46
C GLU A 221 -10.48 -2.66 2.55
N VAL A 222 -10.07 -1.71 3.38
CA VAL A 222 -8.65 -1.42 3.65
C VAL A 222 -7.98 -2.64 4.29
N LEU A 223 -8.60 -3.24 5.32
CA LEU A 223 -8.05 -4.42 5.99
C LEU A 223 -7.94 -5.62 5.05
N ALA A 224 -8.94 -5.83 4.16
CA ALA A 224 -8.88 -6.87 3.14
C ALA A 224 -7.74 -6.66 2.13
N ARG A 225 -7.41 -5.42 1.81
CA ARG A 225 -6.24 -5.10 0.96
C ARG A 225 -4.93 -5.37 1.71
N VAL A 226 -4.85 -4.97 2.98
CA VAL A 226 -3.67 -5.25 3.83
C VAL A 226 -3.46 -6.75 3.96
N MET A 227 -4.54 -7.51 4.27
CA MET A 227 -4.48 -8.97 4.38
C MET A 227 -3.94 -9.60 3.08
N ALA A 228 -4.38 -9.14 1.92
CA ALA A 228 -3.90 -9.64 0.64
C ALA A 228 -2.40 -9.41 0.40
N GLU A 229 -1.79 -8.40 1.05
CA GLU A 229 -0.36 -8.09 0.90
C GLU A 229 0.52 -8.83 1.93
N VAL A 230 -0.05 -9.19 3.09
CA VAL A 230 0.72 -9.78 4.19
C VAL A 230 0.40 -11.24 4.45
N ALA A 231 -0.62 -11.79 3.79
CA ALA A 231 -1.04 -13.17 3.98
C ALA A 231 0.09 -14.15 3.63
N THR A 232 0.25 -15.16 4.47
CA THR A 232 1.23 -16.23 4.36
C THR A 232 0.54 -17.59 4.33
N PRO A 233 1.20 -18.66 3.85
CA PRO A 233 0.59 -20.01 3.84
C PRO A 233 0.13 -20.49 5.22
N SER A 234 0.72 -19.99 6.30
CA SER A 234 0.33 -20.33 7.68
C SER A 234 -1.09 -19.89 8.07
N LEU A 235 -1.70 -18.99 7.29
CA LEU A 235 -3.08 -18.53 7.48
C LEU A 235 -4.13 -19.42 6.79
N GLU A 236 -3.76 -20.58 6.25
CA GLU A 236 -4.65 -21.41 5.44
C GLU A 236 -5.99 -21.70 6.13
N SER A 237 -5.96 -22.16 7.38
CA SER A 237 -7.20 -22.46 8.13
C SER A 237 -8.07 -21.23 8.36
N ASP A 238 -7.45 -20.09 8.66
CA ASP A 238 -8.16 -18.83 8.87
C ASP A 238 -8.81 -18.33 7.57
N LEU A 239 -8.07 -18.44 6.44
CA LEU A 239 -8.56 -18.06 5.12
C LEU A 239 -9.67 -18.97 4.62
N ILE A 240 -9.63 -20.28 4.93
CA ILE A 240 -10.73 -21.21 4.69
C ILE A 240 -11.94 -20.76 5.48
N GLY A 241 -11.82 -20.51 6.78
CA GLY A 241 -12.93 -20.03 7.61
C GLY A 241 -13.53 -18.72 7.08
N LEU A 242 -12.72 -17.77 6.65
CA LEU A 242 -13.20 -16.52 6.01
C LEU A 242 -13.88 -16.77 4.65
N SER A 243 -13.51 -17.81 3.93
CA SER A 243 -14.13 -18.16 2.64
C SER A 243 -15.54 -18.71 2.77
N GLU A 244 -15.90 -19.21 3.95
CA GLU A 244 -17.22 -19.77 4.29
C GLU A 244 -18.10 -18.78 5.05
N ASP A 245 -17.63 -17.56 5.34
CA ASP A 245 -18.34 -16.55 6.12
C ASP A 245 -19.66 -16.12 5.46
N GLU A 246 -20.64 -15.76 6.26
CA GLU A 246 -21.93 -15.27 5.78
C GLU A 246 -21.81 -13.99 4.95
N LEU A 247 -20.83 -13.12 5.29
CA LEU A 247 -20.62 -11.84 4.64
C LEU A 247 -19.79 -12.02 3.34
N PRO A 248 -20.34 -11.64 2.19
CA PRO A 248 -19.66 -11.81 0.91
C PRO A 248 -18.36 -10.99 0.80
N GLU A 249 -18.24 -9.90 1.54
CA GLU A 249 -17.02 -9.10 1.61
C GLU A 249 -15.86 -9.86 2.24
N LEU A 250 -16.13 -10.69 3.26
CA LEU A 250 -15.12 -11.54 3.90
C LEU A 250 -14.71 -12.69 2.98
N ARG A 251 -15.68 -13.34 2.29
CA ARG A 251 -15.36 -14.35 1.27
C ARG A 251 -14.52 -13.79 0.15
N ALA A 252 -14.81 -12.56 -0.31
CA ALA A 252 -14.01 -11.87 -1.32
C ALA A 252 -12.62 -11.48 -0.82
N ALA A 253 -12.48 -11.12 0.48
CA ALA A 253 -11.20 -10.86 1.13
C ALA A 253 -10.34 -12.12 1.20
N ALA A 254 -10.95 -13.26 1.58
CA ALA A 254 -10.28 -14.57 1.59
C ALA A 254 -9.77 -14.94 0.20
N ALA A 255 -10.60 -14.83 -0.84
CA ALA A 255 -10.18 -15.08 -2.23
C ALA A 255 -8.97 -14.23 -2.64
N ARG A 256 -8.95 -12.95 -2.27
CA ARG A 256 -7.83 -12.05 -2.56
C ARG A 256 -6.55 -12.48 -1.82
N ALA A 257 -6.66 -12.80 -0.54
CA ALA A 257 -5.54 -13.20 0.30
C ALA A 257 -4.92 -14.53 -0.14
N MET A 258 -5.76 -15.49 -0.59
CA MET A 258 -5.30 -16.78 -1.10
C MET A 258 -4.37 -16.67 -2.31
N SER A 259 -4.55 -15.64 -3.16
CA SER A 259 -3.65 -15.42 -4.30
C SER A 259 -2.23 -15.05 -3.88
N SER A 260 -2.05 -14.42 -2.75
CA SER A 260 -0.75 -14.00 -2.22
C SER A 260 -0.16 -15.03 -1.27
N ALA A 261 -0.97 -15.61 -0.39
CA ALA A 261 -0.57 -16.64 0.55
C ALA A 261 -0.19 -17.96 -0.14
N GLN A 262 -0.86 -18.29 -1.25
CA GLN A 262 -0.70 -19.54 -2.00
C GLN A 262 -0.68 -20.80 -1.09
N PRO A 263 -1.68 -20.98 -0.23
CA PRO A 263 -1.76 -22.16 0.61
C PRO A 263 -2.04 -23.42 -0.23
N TYR A 264 -1.88 -24.57 0.36
CA TYR A 264 -1.98 -25.86 -0.35
C TYR A 264 -3.35 -26.05 -1.04
N HIS A 265 -4.46 -25.74 -0.33
CA HIS A 265 -5.82 -25.89 -0.86
C HIS A 265 -6.36 -24.65 -1.57
N ALA A 266 -5.48 -23.70 -1.97
CA ALA A 266 -5.92 -22.45 -2.58
C ALA A 266 -6.81 -22.65 -3.82
N VAL A 267 -6.45 -23.60 -4.70
CA VAL A 267 -7.22 -23.85 -5.94
C VAL A 267 -8.61 -24.39 -5.60
N ASP A 268 -8.72 -25.33 -4.67
CA ASP A 268 -9.98 -25.95 -4.30
C ASP A 268 -10.96 -24.93 -3.70
N VAL A 269 -10.48 -24.12 -2.76
CA VAL A 269 -11.26 -23.06 -2.12
C VAL A 269 -11.68 -21.99 -3.13
N LEU A 270 -10.77 -21.56 -4.00
CA LEU A 270 -11.11 -20.58 -5.04
C LEU A 270 -12.06 -21.14 -6.09
N ALA A 271 -12.01 -22.44 -6.37
CA ALA A 271 -12.95 -23.12 -7.27
C ALA A 271 -14.37 -23.08 -6.70
N GLU A 272 -14.54 -23.27 -5.39
CA GLU A 272 -15.86 -23.12 -4.73
C GLU A 272 -16.30 -21.64 -4.72
N LEU A 273 -15.42 -20.70 -4.38
CA LEU A 273 -15.74 -19.28 -4.41
C LEU A 273 -16.06 -18.77 -5.83
N SER A 274 -15.58 -19.42 -6.87
CA SER A 274 -15.93 -19.09 -8.26
C SER A 274 -17.39 -19.41 -8.62
N LYS A 275 -18.09 -20.18 -7.78
CA LYS A 275 -19.52 -20.53 -7.88
C LYS A 275 -20.40 -19.73 -6.93
N ASP A 276 -19.83 -18.79 -6.17
CA ASP A 276 -20.54 -17.98 -5.19
C ASP A 276 -21.76 -17.28 -5.81
N LYS A 277 -22.83 -17.16 -5.03
CA LYS A 277 -24.05 -16.44 -5.45
C LYS A 277 -23.81 -14.96 -5.75
N VAL A 278 -22.79 -14.36 -5.14
CA VAL A 278 -22.46 -12.94 -5.27
C VAL A 278 -21.37 -12.74 -6.31
N TRP A 279 -21.65 -11.99 -7.34
CA TRP A 279 -20.78 -11.83 -8.52
C TRP A 279 -19.37 -11.29 -8.20
N PHE A 280 -19.23 -10.39 -7.23
CA PHE A 280 -17.91 -9.83 -6.91
C PHE A 280 -17.02 -10.82 -6.14
N VAL A 281 -17.61 -11.81 -5.44
CA VAL A 281 -16.87 -12.92 -4.84
C VAL A 281 -16.32 -13.80 -5.96
N ARG A 282 -17.18 -14.21 -6.92
CA ARG A 282 -16.75 -14.96 -8.12
C ARG A 282 -15.65 -14.23 -8.88
N LEU A 283 -15.79 -12.91 -9.06
CA LEU A 283 -14.77 -12.06 -9.68
C LEU A 283 -13.42 -12.17 -8.97
N ARG A 284 -13.42 -12.07 -7.64
CA ARG A 284 -12.19 -12.15 -6.83
C ARG A 284 -11.56 -13.55 -6.90
N ALA A 285 -12.38 -14.59 -6.88
CA ALA A 285 -11.92 -15.97 -7.03
C ALA A 285 -11.23 -16.20 -8.38
N VAL A 286 -11.83 -15.77 -9.48
CA VAL A 286 -11.27 -15.88 -10.82
C VAL A 286 -9.95 -15.11 -10.98
N VAL A 287 -9.91 -13.86 -10.46
CA VAL A 287 -8.68 -13.05 -10.47
C VAL A 287 -7.58 -13.69 -9.62
N ALA A 288 -7.95 -14.26 -8.47
CA ALA A 288 -7.01 -14.95 -7.59
C ALA A 288 -6.43 -16.20 -8.25
N MET A 289 -7.28 -17.04 -8.85
CA MET A 289 -6.85 -18.22 -9.61
C MET A 289 -5.88 -17.86 -10.75
N GLY A 290 -6.16 -16.76 -11.47
CA GLY A 290 -5.25 -16.27 -12.50
C GLY A 290 -3.85 -15.94 -11.97
N LYS A 291 -3.73 -15.43 -10.76
CA LYS A 291 -2.46 -15.07 -10.11
C LYS A 291 -1.70 -16.27 -9.54
N LEU A 292 -2.37 -17.38 -9.26
CA LEU A 292 -1.69 -18.60 -8.77
C LEU A 292 -0.79 -19.24 -9.84
N HIS A 293 -1.04 -18.95 -11.12
CA HIS A 293 -0.32 -19.58 -12.24
C HIS A 293 -0.29 -21.12 -12.15
N ASN A 294 -1.38 -21.71 -11.69
CA ASN A 294 -1.54 -23.15 -11.51
C ASN A 294 -2.48 -23.71 -12.58
N GLU A 295 -2.01 -24.71 -13.32
CA GLU A 295 -2.80 -25.33 -14.40
C GLU A 295 -4.10 -25.97 -13.89
N LEU A 296 -4.13 -26.44 -12.64
CA LEU A 296 -5.35 -26.99 -12.00
C LEU A 296 -6.49 -25.96 -11.89
N ALA A 297 -6.16 -24.66 -11.90
CA ALA A 297 -7.16 -23.60 -11.87
C ALA A 297 -7.81 -23.35 -13.24
N THR A 298 -7.20 -23.78 -14.35
CA THR A 298 -7.64 -23.49 -15.72
C THR A 298 -9.10 -23.90 -15.98
N PRO A 299 -9.58 -25.10 -15.62
CA PRO A 299 -10.98 -25.49 -15.84
C PRO A 299 -11.98 -24.58 -15.14
N HIS A 300 -11.64 -24.11 -13.92
CA HIS A 300 -12.49 -23.22 -13.13
C HIS A 300 -12.52 -21.80 -13.69
N ILE A 301 -11.37 -21.32 -14.19
CA ILE A 301 -11.30 -20.01 -14.87
C ILE A 301 -12.09 -20.05 -16.17
N LEU A 302 -12.01 -21.16 -16.93
CA LEU A 302 -12.83 -21.37 -18.17
C LEU A 302 -14.33 -21.24 -17.88
N GLN A 303 -14.82 -21.85 -16.78
CA GLN A 303 -16.22 -21.68 -16.38
C GLN A 303 -16.59 -20.20 -16.13
N GLY A 304 -15.65 -19.42 -15.65
CA GLY A 304 -15.82 -17.97 -15.46
C GLY A 304 -16.06 -17.19 -16.75
N LEU A 305 -15.70 -17.71 -17.93
CA LEU A 305 -16.05 -17.10 -19.22
C LEU A 305 -17.56 -17.16 -19.52
N CYS A 306 -18.28 -18.14 -18.98
CA CYS A 306 -19.73 -18.29 -19.12
C CYS A 306 -20.52 -17.62 -17.98
N ASP A 307 -19.87 -16.82 -17.14
CA ASP A 307 -20.54 -16.14 -16.02
C ASP A 307 -21.61 -15.17 -16.54
N SER A 308 -22.71 -15.05 -15.79
CA SER A 308 -23.76 -14.08 -16.09
C SER A 308 -23.28 -12.64 -16.02
N ASN A 309 -22.28 -12.34 -15.17
CA ASN A 309 -21.72 -11.01 -14.99
C ASN A 309 -20.58 -10.76 -16.00
N ARG A 310 -20.68 -9.66 -16.76
CA ARG A 310 -19.69 -9.28 -17.77
C ARG A 310 -18.28 -9.11 -17.19
N LEU A 311 -18.14 -8.53 -15.97
CA LEU A 311 -16.84 -8.29 -15.36
C LEU A 311 -16.14 -9.59 -15.00
N VAL A 312 -16.88 -10.62 -14.54
CA VAL A 312 -16.31 -11.93 -14.27
C VAL A 312 -15.79 -12.55 -15.59
N ARG A 313 -16.58 -12.53 -16.68
CA ARG A 313 -16.14 -13.03 -17.99
C ARG A 313 -14.86 -12.34 -18.48
N MET A 314 -14.80 -10.99 -18.38
CA MET A 314 -13.60 -10.24 -18.79
C MET A 314 -12.37 -10.64 -18.00
N ARG A 315 -12.49 -10.76 -16.67
CA ARG A 315 -11.37 -11.15 -15.81
C ARG A 315 -10.98 -12.62 -16.01
N ALA A 316 -11.93 -13.49 -16.34
CA ALA A 316 -11.62 -14.87 -16.73
C ALA A 316 -10.79 -14.93 -18.00
N GLY A 317 -11.15 -14.15 -19.03
CA GLY A 317 -10.36 -14.01 -20.25
C GLY A 317 -8.93 -13.53 -19.97
N GLU A 318 -8.78 -12.47 -19.20
CA GLU A 318 -7.47 -11.94 -18.79
C GLU A 318 -6.65 -12.98 -18.01
N ALA A 319 -7.29 -13.69 -17.08
CA ALA A 319 -6.65 -14.71 -16.27
C ALA A 319 -6.15 -15.89 -17.14
N LEU A 320 -6.94 -16.35 -18.10
CA LEU A 320 -6.55 -17.44 -19.03
C LEU A 320 -5.38 -17.04 -19.92
N VAL A 321 -5.38 -15.82 -20.45
CA VAL A 321 -4.29 -15.33 -21.30
C VAL A 321 -2.98 -15.18 -20.50
N ALA A 322 -3.07 -14.87 -19.20
CA ALA A 322 -1.93 -14.74 -18.31
C ALA A 322 -1.39 -16.08 -17.78
N GLN A 323 -2.13 -17.20 -17.93
CA GLN A 323 -1.69 -18.50 -17.44
C GLN A 323 -0.44 -19.00 -18.20
N PRO A 324 0.50 -19.63 -17.47
CA PRO A 324 1.60 -20.33 -18.10
C PRO A 324 1.06 -21.55 -18.90
N GLY A 325 1.61 -21.80 -20.04
CA GLY A 325 1.24 -22.99 -20.83
C GLY A 325 0.89 -22.69 -22.27
N LYS A 326 0.32 -23.68 -22.92
CA LYS A 326 -0.03 -23.57 -24.34
C LYS A 326 -1.40 -22.91 -24.49
N MET A 327 -1.42 -21.77 -25.19
CA MET A 327 -2.67 -21.02 -25.43
C MET A 327 -3.61 -21.74 -26.41
N ALA A 328 -3.08 -22.54 -27.35
CA ALA A 328 -3.89 -23.23 -28.36
C ALA A 328 -4.88 -24.25 -27.76
N PRO A 329 -4.51 -25.14 -26.82
CA PRO A 329 -5.46 -26.01 -26.15
C PRO A 329 -6.51 -25.26 -25.33
N VAL A 330 -6.14 -24.17 -24.67
CA VAL A 330 -7.09 -23.32 -23.93
C VAL A 330 -8.10 -22.69 -24.89
N PHE A 331 -7.64 -22.16 -26.04
CA PHE A 331 -8.52 -21.56 -27.01
C PHE A 331 -9.47 -22.61 -27.66
N ALA A 332 -9.00 -23.83 -27.88
CA ALA A 332 -9.85 -24.92 -28.33
C ALA A 332 -10.99 -25.22 -27.33
N GLN A 333 -10.68 -25.22 -26.02
CA GLN A 333 -11.69 -25.37 -24.99
C GLN A 333 -12.67 -24.20 -24.96
N VAL A 334 -12.20 -22.96 -25.11
CA VAL A 334 -13.07 -21.78 -25.19
C VAL A 334 -14.04 -21.87 -26.35
N ALA A 335 -13.57 -22.29 -27.56
CA ALA A 335 -14.41 -22.48 -28.72
C ALA A 335 -15.42 -23.62 -28.51
N ALA A 336 -15.01 -24.71 -27.86
CA ALA A 336 -15.88 -25.87 -27.57
C ALA A 336 -17.02 -25.53 -26.57
N MET A 337 -16.89 -24.53 -25.74
CA MET A 337 -17.95 -24.10 -24.81
C MET A 337 -19.17 -23.49 -25.49
N GLN A 338 -19.08 -23.14 -26.77
CA GLN A 338 -20.17 -22.59 -27.60
C GLN A 338 -20.83 -21.32 -26.96
N ASP A 339 -20.12 -20.60 -26.11
CA ASP A 339 -20.57 -19.33 -25.50
C ASP A 339 -19.92 -18.13 -26.22
N ARG A 340 -20.76 -17.40 -26.99
CA ARG A 340 -20.28 -16.23 -27.76
C ARG A 340 -19.72 -15.10 -26.88
N TYR A 341 -20.27 -14.92 -25.69
CA TYR A 341 -19.82 -13.84 -24.77
C TYR A 341 -18.48 -14.21 -24.13
N GLY A 342 -18.30 -15.49 -23.79
CA GLY A 342 -17.03 -16.02 -23.31
C GLY A 342 -15.94 -15.93 -24.37
N LEU A 343 -16.24 -16.32 -25.60
CA LEU A 343 -15.32 -16.18 -26.74
C LEU A 343 -14.90 -14.72 -26.93
N HIS A 344 -15.85 -13.79 -26.98
CA HIS A 344 -15.54 -12.36 -27.11
C HIS A 344 -14.71 -11.82 -25.95
N ALA A 345 -14.97 -12.26 -24.71
CA ALA A 345 -14.16 -11.85 -23.55
C ALA A 345 -12.72 -12.36 -23.64
N TYR A 346 -12.53 -13.59 -24.10
CA TYR A 346 -11.20 -14.17 -24.31
C TYR A 346 -10.44 -13.48 -25.46
N LEU A 347 -11.09 -13.26 -26.62
CA LEU A 347 -10.48 -12.57 -27.76
C LEU A 347 -10.09 -11.12 -27.39
N ALA A 348 -10.95 -10.40 -26.68
CA ALA A 348 -10.63 -9.06 -26.20
C ALA A 348 -9.40 -9.07 -25.24
N ALA A 349 -9.30 -10.06 -24.37
CA ALA A 349 -8.15 -10.23 -23.50
C ALA A 349 -6.86 -10.52 -24.29
N LEU A 350 -6.94 -11.35 -25.32
CA LEU A 350 -5.81 -11.61 -26.24
C LEU A 350 -5.33 -10.35 -26.95
N GLU A 351 -6.25 -9.54 -27.46
CA GLU A 351 -5.93 -8.29 -28.12
C GLU A 351 -5.26 -7.30 -27.16
N ASN A 352 -5.85 -7.13 -25.96
CA ASN A 352 -5.30 -6.25 -24.92
C ASN A 352 -3.89 -6.68 -24.47
N ALA A 353 -3.62 -7.97 -24.43
CA ALA A 353 -2.31 -8.52 -24.09
C ALA A 353 -1.31 -8.55 -25.25
N GLY A 354 -1.75 -8.23 -26.48
CA GLY A 354 -0.92 -8.38 -27.70
C GLY A 354 -0.52 -9.83 -28.00
N ALA A 355 -1.29 -10.80 -27.50
CA ALA A 355 -0.95 -12.21 -27.53
C ALA A 355 -1.54 -12.96 -28.73
N ARG A 356 -2.26 -12.28 -29.64
CA ARG A 356 -2.94 -12.89 -30.78
C ARG A 356 -1.98 -13.62 -31.72
N ALA A 357 -0.88 -12.99 -32.12
CA ALA A 357 0.12 -13.59 -33.01
C ALA A 357 0.76 -14.86 -32.39
N LYS A 358 0.98 -14.84 -31.06
CA LYS A 358 1.48 -16.02 -30.34
C LYS A 358 0.48 -17.18 -30.33
N LEU A 359 -0.82 -16.89 -30.26
CA LEU A 359 -1.87 -17.91 -30.37
C LEU A 359 -1.94 -18.47 -31.83
N GLU A 360 -1.86 -17.62 -32.85
CA GLU A 360 -1.85 -18.04 -34.27
C GLU A 360 -0.68 -18.99 -34.56
N GLU A 361 0.52 -18.64 -34.09
CA GLU A 361 1.70 -19.49 -34.19
C GLU A 361 1.51 -20.80 -33.38
N GLY A 362 0.96 -20.72 -32.16
CA GLY A 362 0.68 -21.89 -31.35
C GLY A 362 -0.32 -22.85 -32.00
N LEU A 363 -1.38 -22.34 -32.64
CA LEU A 363 -2.36 -23.14 -33.36
C LEU A 363 -1.74 -23.85 -34.58
N ALA A 364 -0.82 -23.18 -35.31
CA ALA A 364 -0.16 -23.77 -36.47
C ALA A 364 0.73 -24.97 -36.08
N HIS A 365 1.34 -24.95 -34.89
CA HIS A 365 2.31 -25.95 -34.45
C HIS A 365 1.76 -26.97 -33.44
N GLU A 366 0.50 -26.83 -32.96
CA GLU A 366 -0.08 -27.71 -31.94
C GLU A 366 -0.36 -29.11 -32.53
N LYS A 367 0.37 -30.09 -32.02
CA LYS A 367 0.32 -31.47 -32.52
C LYS A 367 -0.90 -32.27 -32.02
N SER A 368 -1.51 -31.81 -30.93
CA SER A 368 -2.67 -32.48 -30.34
C SER A 368 -3.96 -32.24 -31.10
N LEU A 369 -4.01 -31.20 -31.96
CA LEU A 369 -5.19 -30.86 -32.77
C LEU A 369 -5.11 -31.47 -34.17
N LYS A 370 -6.22 -32.04 -34.65
CA LYS A 370 -6.35 -32.48 -36.06
C LYS A 370 -6.30 -31.28 -36.98
N LYS A 371 -5.92 -31.51 -38.25
CA LYS A 371 -5.80 -30.46 -39.28
C LYS A 371 -7.11 -29.67 -39.43
N ILE A 372 -8.23 -30.36 -39.48
CA ILE A 372 -9.56 -29.75 -39.66
C ILE A 372 -9.91 -28.88 -38.44
N GLU A 373 -9.66 -29.37 -37.23
CA GLU A 373 -9.88 -28.60 -36.00
C GLU A 373 -9.04 -27.32 -35.94
N ARG A 374 -7.79 -27.36 -36.42
CA ARG A 374 -6.92 -26.18 -36.50
C ARG A 374 -7.47 -25.13 -37.48
N GLU A 375 -7.94 -25.57 -38.65
CA GLU A 375 -8.54 -24.69 -39.66
C GLU A 375 -9.84 -24.03 -39.10
N GLU A 376 -10.70 -24.82 -38.46
CA GLU A 376 -11.90 -24.30 -37.78
C GLU A 376 -11.54 -23.26 -36.69
N LEU A 377 -10.56 -23.53 -35.82
CA LEU A 377 -10.10 -22.62 -34.81
C LEU A 377 -9.46 -21.34 -35.35
N GLN A 378 -8.70 -21.44 -36.44
CA GLN A 378 -8.16 -20.28 -37.13
C GLN A 378 -9.28 -19.40 -37.69
N GLN A 379 -10.33 -19.99 -38.27
CA GLN A 379 -11.49 -19.27 -38.76
C GLN A 379 -12.25 -18.57 -37.57
N VAL A 380 -12.42 -19.23 -36.43
CA VAL A 380 -13.01 -18.65 -35.23
C VAL A 380 -12.16 -17.47 -34.74
N LEU A 381 -10.84 -17.62 -34.70
CA LEU A 381 -9.94 -16.56 -34.30
C LEU A 381 -9.99 -15.33 -35.20
N GLN A 382 -10.11 -15.55 -36.54
CA GLN A 382 -10.19 -14.47 -37.52
C GLN A 382 -11.55 -13.81 -37.59
N SER A 383 -12.63 -14.58 -37.53
CA SER A 383 -14.01 -14.06 -37.66
C SER A 383 -14.60 -13.58 -36.35
N GLY A 384 -14.09 -14.05 -35.21
CA GLY A 384 -14.68 -13.81 -33.86
C GLY A 384 -16.04 -14.49 -33.68
N LYS A 385 -16.41 -15.43 -34.57
CA LYS A 385 -17.69 -16.12 -34.53
C LYS A 385 -17.50 -17.60 -34.29
N LEU A 386 -18.36 -18.17 -33.44
CA LEU A 386 -18.41 -19.63 -33.28
C LEU A 386 -18.98 -20.29 -34.54
N PRO A 387 -18.52 -21.51 -34.89
CA PRO A 387 -19.15 -22.28 -35.93
C PRO A 387 -20.59 -22.66 -35.54
N ASP A 388 -21.47 -22.80 -36.51
CA ASP A 388 -22.82 -23.32 -36.25
C ASP A 388 -22.71 -24.70 -35.59
N PRO A 389 -23.55 -24.98 -34.56
CA PRO A 389 -23.53 -26.30 -33.92
C PRO A 389 -23.75 -27.37 -34.95
N LYS A 390 -22.78 -28.30 -35.09
CA LYS A 390 -22.95 -29.46 -35.98
C LYS A 390 -24.25 -30.15 -35.57
N PRO A 391 -25.19 -30.47 -36.53
CA PRO A 391 -26.36 -31.25 -36.20
C PRO A 391 -25.87 -32.56 -35.59
N ALA A 392 -26.52 -32.96 -34.47
CA ALA A 392 -26.21 -34.22 -33.82
C ALA A 392 -26.28 -35.31 -34.88
N GLY A 393 -25.11 -35.78 -35.32
CA GLY A 393 -25.04 -36.81 -36.33
C GLY A 393 -25.73 -38.05 -35.80
N ASP A 394 -26.65 -38.56 -36.61
CA ASP A 394 -27.26 -39.86 -36.43
C ASP A 394 -26.12 -40.84 -36.10
N ALA A 395 -26.20 -41.43 -34.89
CA ALA A 395 -25.40 -42.60 -34.58
C ALA A 395 -25.86 -43.68 -35.55
N GLU A 396 -25.11 -43.91 -36.63
CA GLU A 396 -25.26 -45.09 -37.45
C GLU A 396 -25.09 -46.32 -36.54
N GLU A 397 -26.22 -46.87 -36.14
CA GLU A 397 -26.33 -48.23 -35.66
C GLU A 397 -25.84 -49.18 -36.74
N THR A 398 -24.56 -49.49 -36.71
CA THR A 398 -24.04 -50.65 -37.42
C THR A 398 -24.52 -51.90 -36.72
N VAL A 399 -25.76 -52.31 -37.06
CA VAL A 399 -26.26 -53.66 -36.78
C VAL A 399 -25.50 -54.61 -37.73
N GLU A 400 -24.51 -55.33 -37.21
CA GLU A 400 -23.93 -56.48 -37.86
C GLU A 400 -25.01 -57.58 -37.91
N PRO A 401 -25.33 -58.16 -39.09
CA PRO A 401 -26.25 -59.29 -39.15
C PRO A 401 -25.53 -60.54 -38.63
N VAL A 402 -26.06 -61.12 -37.57
CA VAL A 402 -25.73 -62.49 -37.12
C VAL A 402 -26.13 -63.48 -38.22
N ALA A 403 -25.16 -64.00 -38.94
CA ALA A 403 -25.36 -65.13 -39.85
C ALA A 403 -25.46 -66.45 -39.04
N ARG A 404 -26.42 -67.23 -39.43
CA ARG A 404 -26.76 -68.57 -38.92
C ARG A 404 -25.60 -69.59 -39.08
#